data_4eb96ea7747f66e5e1732372e1390886
#
_entry.id   4eb96ea7747f66e5e1732372e1390886
#
_cell.length_a   1.000
_cell.length_b   1.000
_cell.length_c   1.000
_cell.angle_alpha   90.00
_cell.angle_beta   90.00
_cell.angle_gamma   90.00
#
_symmetry.space_group_name_H-M   'P 1'
#
loop_
_entity.id
_entity.type
_entity.pdbx_description
1 polymer ?
#
loop_
_entity_poly.entity_id
_entity_poly.type
_entity_poly.pdbx_seq_one_letter_code
_entity_poly.pdbx_strand_id
1 'polypeptide(L)'
;DEKGQRRQAPRVERYLGDLDTPVVENALQYVEITPDTHSGAYYGYNLYQTLVVFKYRQGRAIITISRQVDVSTVGKKGYVLGTDDDWDYFYSGKKGLTIPALGWVSSYMYASSAINIYYEMKPGSPRVRCAMFKWLRAGWSGINMVKRKHIYSGLKRFAGTFKHIMENSALPPVEVLAADFSRIRQFSDDTLRSKMDGYAKILNRRYNGDRPNGKQRLAKLLADKGHWSGMTRDEMEAALVIEYMKAVIGKTPAAEIQELLEFKTVKQ
;
A
#
# COMPACT_ATOMS: atom_id res chain seq x y z
N ASP A 1 -7.58 13.99 -24.05
CA ASP A 1 -8.35 12.78 -23.77
C ASP A 1 -7.44 11.66 -23.28
N GLU A 2 -6.86 11.85 -22.04
CA GLU A 2 -5.81 10.98 -21.47
C GLU A 2 -6.38 9.83 -20.59
N LYS A 3 -7.61 9.45 -20.76
CA LYS A 3 -8.33 8.48 -19.90
C LYS A 3 -8.21 7.01 -20.33
N GLY A 4 -7.21 6.61 -21.08
CA GLY A 4 -7.16 5.25 -21.61
C GLY A 4 -5.83 4.49 -21.60
N GLN A 5 -4.72 5.10 -21.26
CA GLN A 5 -3.46 4.35 -21.24
C GLN A 5 -3.30 3.54 -19.96
N ARG A 6 -3.71 2.25 -20.00
CA ARG A 6 -3.32 1.27 -19.01
C ARG A 6 -1.79 1.19 -18.96
N ARG A 7 -1.21 1.50 -17.81
CA ARG A 7 0.24 1.49 -17.61
C ARG A 7 0.78 0.10 -17.93
N GLN A 8 1.70 0.02 -18.87
CA GLN A 8 2.50 -1.18 -19.10
C GLN A 8 3.39 -1.42 -17.87
N ALA A 9 3.65 -2.71 -17.56
CA ALA A 9 4.62 -3.06 -16.54
C ALA A 9 5.98 -2.41 -16.88
N PRO A 10 6.72 -1.89 -15.88
CA PRO A 10 8.02 -1.30 -16.14
C PRO A 10 8.95 -2.35 -16.76
N ARG A 11 9.62 -1.98 -17.84
CA ARG A 11 10.66 -2.83 -18.45
C ARG A 11 11.91 -2.74 -17.58
N VAL A 12 12.09 -3.70 -16.70
CA VAL A 12 13.17 -3.76 -15.71
C VAL A 12 14.55 -3.72 -16.38
N GLU A 13 14.67 -4.30 -17.56
CA GLU A 13 15.90 -4.32 -18.38
C GLU A 13 16.52 -2.93 -18.58
N ARG A 14 15.69 -1.88 -18.65
CA ARG A 14 16.17 -0.49 -18.80
C ARG A 14 16.98 0.01 -17.61
N TYR A 15 16.75 -0.57 -16.43
CA TYR A 15 17.43 -0.18 -15.20
C TYR A 15 18.65 -1.05 -14.90
N LEU A 16 18.82 -2.14 -15.65
CA LEU A 16 19.91 -3.10 -15.47
C LEU A 16 21.06 -2.91 -16.48
N GLY A 17 20.83 -2.13 -17.55
CA GLY A 17 21.82 -1.86 -18.59
C GLY A 17 22.95 -0.91 -18.16
N ASP A 18 23.71 -0.45 -19.13
CA ASP A 18 24.66 0.64 -18.93
C ASP A 18 23.91 1.94 -18.63
N LEU A 19 24.23 2.55 -17.49
CA LEU A 19 23.60 3.76 -16.97
C LEU A 19 24.51 4.99 -17.14
N ASP A 20 25.34 5.02 -18.16
CA ASP A 20 26.15 6.20 -18.50
C ASP A 20 25.24 7.42 -18.79
N THR A 21 24.04 7.16 -19.32
CA THR A 21 22.95 8.14 -19.38
C THR A 21 21.92 7.80 -18.31
N PRO A 22 21.55 8.75 -17.42
CA PRO A 22 20.51 8.52 -16.43
C PRO A 22 19.17 8.17 -17.08
N VAL A 23 18.48 7.17 -16.54
CA VAL A 23 17.09 6.86 -16.88
C VAL A 23 16.19 7.68 -15.99
N VAL A 24 15.32 8.49 -16.60
CA VAL A 24 14.32 9.30 -15.89
C VAL A 24 12.93 8.90 -16.34
N GLU A 25 12.08 8.56 -15.39
CA GLU A 25 10.69 8.20 -15.64
C GLU A 25 9.74 8.97 -14.73
N ASN A 26 8.62 9.37 -15.28
CA ASN A 26 7.55 10.04 -14.56
C ASN A 26 6.29 9.20 -14.59
N ALA A 27 5.59 9.15 -13.46
CA ALA A 27 4.33 8.44 -13.37
C ALA A 27 3.36 9.18 -12.45
N LEU A 28 2.07 9.12 -12.79
CA LEU A 28 0.98 9.43 -11.87
C LEU A 28 0.48 8.13 -11.27
N GLN A 29 0.46 8.03 -9.95
CA GLN A 29 0.04 6.83 -9.23
C GLN A 29 -1.05 7.18 -8.24
N TYR A 30 -2.07 6.34 -8.16
CA TYR A 30 -2.95 6.33 -7.01
C TYR A 30 -2.24 5.63 -5.85
N VAL A 31 -2.34 6.21 -4.68
CA VAL A 31 -1.76 5.67 -3.45
C VAL A 31 -2.82 5.68 -2.37
N GLU A 32 -2.93 4.56 -1.68
CA GLU A 32 -3.71 4.45 -0.48
C GLU A 32 -2.81 4.41 0.75
N ILE A 33 -3.23 5.12 1.79
CA ILE A 33 -2.67 4.94 3.12
C ILE A 33 -3.58 4.00 3.89
N THR A 34 -3.06 2.85 4.26
CA THR A 34 -3.77 1.84 5.04
C THR A 34 -4.27 2.42 6.37
N PRO A 35 -5.35 1.87 6.94
CA PRO A 35 -5.81 2.25 8.26
C PRO A 35 -4.68 2.20 9.29
N ASP A 36 -4.58 3.21 10.13
CA ASP A 36 -3.62 3.23 11.23
C ASP A 36 -4.27 2.93 12.58
N THR A 37 -3.44 2.53 13.55
CA THR A 37 -3.90 2.17 14.89
C THR A 37 -4.35 3.37 15.73
N HIS A 38 -3.98 4.60 15.33
CA HIS A 38 -4.25 5.81 16.10
C HIS A 38 -5.51 6.52 15.63
N SER A 39 -5.57 6.86 14.34
CA SER A 39 -6.70 7.62 13.78
C SER A 39 -7.82 6.70 13.31
N GLY A 40 -7.50 5.45 12.97
CA GLY A 40 -8.44 4.52 12.36
C GLY A 40 -8.99 5.04 11.04
N ALA A 41 -8.22 5.84 10.31
CA ALA A 41 -8.62 6.38 9.02
C ALA A 41 -7.66 5.92 7.93
N TYR A 42 -8.21 5.79 6.72
CA TYR A 42 -7.43 5.57 5.51
C TYR A 42 -7.76 6.62 4.46
N TYR A 43 -6.81 6.88 3.55
CA TYR A 43 -6.87 7.96 2.58
C TYR A 43 -6.42 7.48 1.22
N GLY A 44 -7.09 7.93 0.17
CA GLY A 44 -6.63 7.76 -1.19
C GLY A 44 -6.25 9.10 -1.82
N TYR A 45 -5.15 9.15 -2.56
CA TYR A 45 -4.70 10.34 -3.27
C TYR A 45 -3.75 10.01 -4.42
N ASN A 46 -3.60 10.93 -5.35
CA ASN A 46 -2.68 10.79 -6.46
C ASN A 46 -1.31 11.36 -6.12
N LEU A 47 -0.27 10.58 -6.43
CA LEU A 47 1.12 11.00 -6.38
C LEU A 47 1.68 11.14 -7.80
N TYR A 48 2.26 12.29 -8.09
CA TYR A 48 3.21 12.40 -9.18
C TYR A 48 4.57 11.93 -8.69
N GLN A 49 5.14 10.96 -9.38
CA GLN A 49 6.43 10.36 -9.02
C GLN A 49 7.41 10.48 -10.17
N THR A 50 8.63 10.89 -9.85
CA THR A 50 9.80 10.82 -10.72
C THR A 50 10.75 9.75 -10.19
N LEU A 51 11.13 8.83 -11.04
CA LEU A 51 12.18 7.83 -10.80
C LEU A 51 13.41 8.24 -11.61
N VAL A 52 14.57 8.31 -10.95
CA VAL A 52 15.85 8.53 -11.60
C VAL A 52 16.78 7.37 -11.25
N VAL A 53 17.30 6.70 -12.27
CA VAL A 53 18.27 5.61 -12.11
C VAL A 53 19.55 5.99 -12.85
N PHE A 54 20.69 5.95 -12.18
CA PHE A 54 21.96 6.38 -12.73
C PHE A 54 23.14 5.67 -12.06
N LYS A 55 24.27 5.70 -12.73
CA LYS A 55 25.54 5.23 -12.20
C LYS A 55 26.14 6.31 -11.31
N TYR A 56 26.51 5.95 -10.11
CA TYR A 56 27.22 6.85 -9.19
C TYR A 56 28.45 6.15 -8.65
N ARG A 57 29.64 6.67 -8.96
CA ARG A 57 30.91 6.01 -8.69
C ARG A 57 30.93 4.61 -9.30
N GLN A 58 31.10 3.57 -8.46
CA GLN A 58 31.15 2.18 -8.89
C GLN A 58 29.81 1.45 -8.76
N GLY A 59 28.79 2.09 -8.20
CA GLY A 59 27.49 1.48 -7.94
C GLY A 59 26.35 2.18 -8.67
N ARG A 60 25.16 1.62 -8.56
CA ARG A 60 23.92 2.21 -9.07
C ARG A 60 23.25 3.02 -7.98
N ALA A 61 22.62 4.10 -8.37
CA ALA A 61 21.76 4.88 -7.51
C ALA A 61 20.35 4.97 -8.09
N ILE A 62 19.37 4.87 -7.24
CA ILE A 62 17.95 5.08 -7.56
C ILE A 62 17.46 6.21 -6.68
N ILE A 63 16.87 7.23 -7.27
CA ILE A 63 16.19 8.30 -6.54
C ILE A 63 14.73 8.29 -6.95
N THR A 64 13.83 8.21 -5.99
CA THR A 64 12.41 8.46 -6.22
C THR A 64 12.02 9.78 -5.56
N ILE A 65 11.38 10.64 -6.31
CA ILE A 65 10.82 11.90 -5.83
C ILE A 65 9.32 11.81 -6.04
N SER A 66 8.55 12.02 -4.99
CA SER A 66 7.09 11.97 -5.08
C SER A 66 6.45 13.20 -4.47
N ARG A 67 5.37 13.65 -5.08
CA ARG A 67 4.55 14.77 -4.61
C ARG A 67 3.08 14.46 -4.81
N GLN A 68 2.29 14.68 -3.78
CA GLN A 68 0.84 14.66 -3.87
C GLN A 68 0.35 15.76 -4.83
N VAL A 69 -0.55 15.40 -5.75
CA VAL A 69 -1.05 16.32 -6.77
C VAL A 69 -2.12 17.23 -6.17
N ASP A 70 -3.14 16.62 -5.57
CA ASP A 70 -4.28 17.32 -5.00
C ASP A 70 -4.51 16.89 -3.55
N VAL A 71 -5.35 17.62 -2.82
CA VAL A 71 -5.81 17.18 -1.49
C VAL A 71 -6.47 15.79 -1.63
N SER A 72 -6.21 14.90 -0.68
CA SER A 72 -6.79 13.55 -0.70
C SER A 72 -8.32 13.61 -0.73
N THR A 73 -8.93 12.49 -1.10
CA THR A 73 -10.34 12.26 -0.73
C THR A 73 -10.51 12.38 0.79
N VAL A 74 -11.73 12.62 1.26
CA VAL A 74 -12.03 12.61 2.69
C VAL A 74 -11.61 11.27 3.29
N GLY A 75 -10.93 11.33 4.44
CA GLY A 75 -10.52 10.13 5.17
C GLY A 75 -11.72 9.25 5.47
N LYS A 76 -11.56 7.95 5.23
CA LYS A 76 -12.58 6.93 5.49
C LYS A 76 -12.19 6.13 6.71
N LYS A 77 -13.17 5.64 7.43
CA LYS A 77 -12.97 4.84 8.64
C LYS A 77 -12.45 3.46 8.28
N GLY A 78 -11.35 3.08 8.89
CA GLY A 78 -10.75 1.76 8.78
C GLY A 78 -10.32 1.21 10.13
N TYR A 79 -9.98 -0.06 10.17
CA TYR A 79 -9.55 -0.72 11.40
C TYR A 79 -8.37 -1.62 11.10
N VAL A 80 -7.40 -1.61 12.00
CA VAL A 80 -6.36 -2.64 12.07
C VAL A 80 -6.93 -3.79 12.89
N LEU A 81 -6.95 -4.97 12.30
CA LEU A 81 -7.34 -6.22 12.95
C LEU A 81 -6.07 -6.94 13.41
N GLY A 82 -6.07 -7.46 14.63
CA GLY A 82 -4.86 -8.07 15.17
C GLY A 82 -3.78 -7.05 15.54
N THR A 83 -2.53 -7.35 15.16
CA THR A 83 -1.38 -6.46 15.35
C THR A 83 -1.09 -5.64 14.09
N ASP A 84 -0.30 -4.57 14.24
CA ASP A 84 0.12 -3.74 13.09
C ASP A 84 1.00 -4.53 12.09
N ASP A 85 1.65 -5.59 12.57
CA ASP A 85 2.49 -6.47 11.76
C ASP A 85 1.71 -7.52 10.96
N ASP A 86 0.45 -7.77 11.29
CA ASP A 86 -0.39 -8.75 10.58
C ASP A 86 -0.87 -8.21 9.22
N TRP A 87 -0.93 -6.88 9.06
CA TRP A 87 -1.46 -6.17 7.89
C TRP A 87 -2.90 -6.54 7.56
N ASP A 88 -3.68 -6.92 8.57
CA ASP A 88 -5.10 -7.20 8.40
C ASP A 88 -5.91 -5.92 8.60
N TYR A 89 -6.45 -5.42 7.52
CA TYR A 89 -7.16 -4.16 7.51
C TYR A 89 -8.62 -4.36 7.12
N PHE A 90 -9.51 -3.70 7.86
CA PHE A 90 -10.90 -3.61 7.49
C PHE A 90 -11.22 -2.21 6.99
N TYR A 91 -11.73 -2.11 5.77
CA TYR A 91 -12.07 -0.88 5.09
C TYR A 91 -13.58 -0.69 5.15
N SER A 92 -14.07 0.28 5.94
CA SER A 92 -15.51 0.46 6.12
C SER A 92 -16.20 1.22 4.97
N GLY A 93 -15.45 1.90 4.12
CA GLY A 93 -16.01 2.81 3.12
C GLY A 93 -16.66 4.08 3.71
N LYS A 94 -16.89 4.16 5.01
CA LYS A 94 -17.57 5.28 5.68
C LYS A 94 -16.66 6.50 5.77
N LYS A 95 -17.09 7.61 5.20
CA LYS A 95 -16.37 8.89 5.26
C LYS A 95 -16.38 9.46 6.67
N GLY A 96 -15.26 10.11 7.04
CA GLY A 96 -15.10 10.81 8.29
C GLY A 96 -14.34 10.02 9.36
N LEU A 97 -13.92 10.75 10.37
CA LEU A 97 -13.21 10.27 11.53
C LEU A 97 -13.97 10.65 12.79
N THR A 98 -14.13 9.74 13.73
CA THR A 98 -14.75 10.04 15.02
C THR A 98 -13.68 10.56 15.98
N ILE A 99 -13.84 11.80 16.42
CA ILE A 99 -12.99 12.40 17.45
C ILE A 99 -13.77 12.47 18.76
N PRO A 100 -13.20 11.95 19.87
CA PRO A 100 -13.85 12.09 21.18
C PRO A 100 -14.21 13.56 21.46
N ALA A 101 -15.41 13.81 21.98
CA ALA A 101 -15.99 15.11 22.29
C ALA A 101 -16.37 16.02 21.11
N LEU A 102 -15.88 15.75 19.88
CA LEU A 102 -16.19 16.53 18.67
C LEU A 102 -17.14 15.82 17.72
N GLY A 103 -17.31 14.48 17.85
CA GLY A 103 -18.12 13.69 16.94
C GLY A 103 -17.41 13.41 15.61
N TRP A 104 -18.15 13.47 14.50
CA TRP A 104 -17.64 13.21 13.15
C TRP A 104 -16.96 14.43 12.55
N VAL A 105 -15.72 14.23 12.08
CA VAL A 105 -14.96 15.26 11.36
C VAL A 105 -14.48 14.73 10.01
N SER A 106 -14.46 15.60 9.01
CA SER A 106 -13.85 15.31 7.71
C SER A 106 -12.36 15.60 7.80
N SER A 107 -11.56 14.55 7.69
CA SER A 107 -10.09 14.64 7.70
C SER A 107 -9.51 14.45 6.31
N TYR A 108 -8.36 15.05 6.05
CA TYR A 108 -7.71 15.04 4.75
C TYR A 108 -6.19 14.96 4.90
N MET A 109 -5.55 14.39 3.89
CA MET A 109 -4.15 14.64 3.62
C MET A 109 -4.04 15.85 2.70
N TYR A 110 -3.49 16.93 3.23
CA TYR A 110 -3.37 18.19 2.49
C TYR A 110 -2.17 18.22 1.57
N ALA A 111 -1.07 17.61 1.98
CA ALA A 111 0.15 17.50 1.18
C ALA A 111 1.01 16.34 1.66
N SER A 112 1.63 15.66 0.71
CA SER A 112 2.59 14.60 0.95
C SER A 112 3.69 14.70 -0.10
N SER A 113 4.96 14.72 0.35
CA SER A 113 6.13 14.66 -0.51
C SER A 113 7.16 13.74 0.09
N ALA A 114 7.89 13.02 -0.75
CA ALA A 114 8.99 12.17 -0.29
C ALA A 114 10.14 12.18 -1.30
N ILE A 115 11.36 11.98 -0.78
CA ILE A 115 12.55 11.65 -1.55
C ILE A 115 13.12 10.39 -0.93
N ASN A 116 13.26 9.34 -1.73
CA ASN A 116 13.94 8.12 -1.31
C ASN A 116 15.15 7.91 -2.20
N ILE A 117 16.28 7.60 -1.59
CA ILE A 117 17.55 7.36 -2.26
C ILE A 117 18.00 5.96 -1.90
N TYR A 118 18.27 5.15 -2.90
CA TYR A 118 18.84 3.81 -2.76
C TYR A 118 20.16 3.79 -3.48
N TYR A 119 21.20 3.34 -2.80
CA TYR A 119 22.55 3.30 -3.35
C TYR A 119 23.19 1.93 -3.14
N GLU A 120 23.60 1.29 -4.24
CA GLU A 120 24.38 0.06 -4.24
C GLU A 120 25.81 0.35 -3.77
N MET A 121 26.22 -0.26 -2.66
CA MET A 121 27.51 0.04 -2.03
C MET A 121 28.72 -0.38 -2.87
N LYS A 122 28.59 -1.50 -3.57
CA LYS A 122 29.58 -2.05 -4.50
C LYS A 122 28.85 -2.82 -5.58
N PRO A 123 29.31 -2.79 -6.84
CA PRO A 123 28.72 -3.58 -7.92
C PRO A 123 28.60 -5.06 -7.55
N GLY A 124 27.42 -5.64 -7.76
CA GLY A 124 27.14 -7.04 -7.42
C GLY A 124 27.05 -7.36 -5.94
N SER A 125 27.16 -6.36 -5.05
CA SER A 125 26.93 -6.55 -3.63
C SER A 125 25.43 -6.52 -3.33
N PRO A 126 24.88 -7.44 -2.51
CA PRO A 126 23.49 -7.37 -2.09
C PRO A 126 23.23 -6.22 -1.11
N ARG A 127 24.22 -5.37 -0.81
CA ARG A 127 24.08 -4.29 0.17
C ARG A 127 23.69 -2.98 -0.49
N VAL A 128 22.53 -2.48 -0.11
CA VAL A 128 22.00 -1.18 -0.53
C VAL A 128 21.90 -0.25 0.68
N ARG A 129 22.40 0.96 0.56
CA ARG A 129 22.11 2.03 1.52
C ARG A 129 20.83 2.75 1.11
N CYS A 130 20.01 3.09 2.10
CA CYS A 130 18.77 3.80 1.89
C CYS A 130 18.74 5.07 2.73
N ALA A 131 18.30 6.19 2.12
CA ALA A 131 17.95 7.41 2.82
C ALA A 131 16.54 7.83 2.41
N MET A 132 15.73 8.22 3.38
CA MET A 132 14.32 8.58 3.16
C MET A 132 14.00 9.91 3.82
N PHE A 133 13.35 10.79 3.08
CA PHE A 133 12.87 12.10 3.52
C PHE A 133 11.39 12.19 3.24
N LYS A 134 10.62 12.69 4.20
CA LYS A 134 9.17 12.79 4.09
C LYS A 134 8.66 14.09 4.66
N TRP A 135 7.78 14.76 3.92
CA TRP A 135 7.00 15.90 4.36
C TRP A 135 5.52 15.53 4.28
N LEU A 136 4.78 15.85 5.32
CA LEU A 136 3.38 15.45 5.43
C LEU A 136 2.59 16.52 6.16
N ARG A 137 1.43 16.89 5.58
CA ARG A 137 0.40 17.69 6.23
C ARG A 137 -0.92 16.95 6.12
N ALA A 138 -1.53 16.67 7.25
CA ALA A 138 -2.84 16.02 7.32
C ALA A 138 -3.59 16.49 8.56
N GLY A 139 -4.90 16.44 8.51
CA GLY A 139 -5.75 16.84 9.63
C GLY A 139 -7.17 17.17 9.17
N TRP A 140 -7.82 18.06 9.89
CA TRP A 140 -9.19 18.49 9.63
C TRP A 140 -9.31 20.00 9.76
N SER A 141 -10.34 20.60 9.17
CA SER A 141 -10.57 22.07 9.14
C SER A 141 -9.35 22.89 8.69
N GLY A 142 -8.53 22.36 7.75
CA GLY A 142 -7.32 23.03 7.27
C GLY A 142 -6.12 22.98 8.23
N ILE A 143 -6.30 22.49 9.46
CA ILE A 143 -5.27 22.47 10.50
C ILE A 143 -4.39 21.23 10.34
N ASN A 144 -3.07 21.42 10.35
CA ASN A 144 -2.13 20.30 10.33
C ASN A 144 -1.99 19.67 11.73
N MET A 145 -2.38 18.41 11.86
CA MET A 145 -2.29 17.64 13.09
C MET A 145 -1.04 16.73 13.13
N VAL A 146 -0.28 16.66 12.03
CA VAL A 146 0.89 15.79 11.93
C VAL A 146 2.09 16.46 12.60
N LYS A 147 2.67 15.77 13.58
CA LYS A 147 3.91 16.18 14.26
C LYS A 147 5.11 15.45 13.66
N ARG A 148 6.31 16.04 13.79
CA ARG A 148 7.57 15.41 13.30
C ARG A 148 7.75 14.00 13.81
N LYS A 149 7.42 13.72 15.08
CA LYS A 149 7.51 12.38 15.67
C LYS A 149 6.65 11.35 14.94
N HIS A 150 5.47 11.74 14.43
CA HIS A 150 4.59 10.84 13.67
C HIS A 150 5.23 10.47 12.33
N ILE A 151 5.83 11.46 11.65
CA ILE A 151 6.55 11.24 10.39
C ILE A 151 7.74 10.31 10.62
N TYR A 152 8.56 10.58 11.64
CA TYR A 152 9.72 9.76 11.97
C TYR A 152 9.35 8.31 12.29
N SER A 153 8.36 8.10 13.14
CA SER A 153 7.87 6.75 13.49
C SER A 153 7.33 6.02 12.26
N GLY A 154 6.57 6.72 11.40
CA GLY A 154 6.09 6.16 10.14
C GLY A 154 7.21 5.77 9.19
N LEU A 155 8.23 6.62 9.03
CA LEU A 155 9.42 6.31 8.20
C LEU A 155 10.19 5.12 8.74
N LYS A 156 10.41 5.04 10.06
CA LYS A 156 11.12 3.92 10.69
C LYS A 156 10.37 2.60 10.46
N ARG A 157 9.06 2.59 10.63
CA ARG A 157 8.21 1.42 10.36
C ARG A 157 8.27 1.03 8.88
N PHE A 158 8.09 1.99 7.98
CA PHE A 158 8.19 1.75 6.54
C PHE A 158 9.55 1.18 6.14
N ALA A 159 10.64 1.74 6.62
CA ALA A 159 11.99 1.24 6.33
C ALA A 159 12.21 -0.19 6.83
N GLY A 160 11.72 -0.52 8.03
CA GLY A 160 11.76 -1.88 8.57
C GLY A 160 10.96 -2.87 7.73
N THR A 161 9.72 -2.52 7.37
CA THR A 161 8.85 -3.33 6.53
C THR A 161 9.45 -3.51 5.13
N PHE A 162 9.92 -2.43 4.50
CA PHE A 162 10.57 -2.48 3.19
C PHE A 162 11.79 -3.40 3.20
N LYS A 163 12.66 -3.24 4.22
CA LYS A 163 13.82 -4.12 4.39
C LYS A 163 13.39 -5.58 4.52
N HIS A 164 12.41 -5.88 5.35
CA HIS A 164 11.90 -7.24 5.55
C HIS A 164 11.37 -7.85 4.25
N ILE A 165 10.63 -7.10 3.45
CA ILE A 165 10.14 -7.55 2.14
C ILE A 165 11.31 -7.83 1.19
N MET A 166 12.24 -6.88 1.05
CA MET A 166 13.33 -6.97 0.08
C MET A 166 14.36 -8.05 0.41
N GLU A 167 14.50 -8.41 1.68
CA GLU A 167 15.40 -9.47 2.15
C GLU A 167 14.70 -10.83 2.29
N ASN A 168 13.41 -10.90 1.97
CA ASN A 168 12.66 -12.16 2.05
C ASN A 168 13.05 -13.09 0.90
N SER A 169 13.55 -14.28 1.25
CA SER A 169 13.97 -15.28 0.26
C SER A 169 12.81 -15.86 -0.59
N ALA A 170 11.57 -15.69 -0.12
CA ALA A 170 10.38 -16.10 -0.85
C ALA A 170 9.88 -15.04 -1.85
N LEU A 171 10.54 -13.87 -1.93
CA LEU A 171 10.13 -12.83 -2.87
C LEU A 171 10.37 -13.30 -4.31
N PRO A 172 9.31 -13.41 -5.14
CA PRO A 172 9.46 -13.85 -6.53
C PRO A 172 10.26 -12.84 -7.35
N PRO A 173 10.75 -13.26 -8.52
CA PRO A 173 11.29 -12.33 -9.51
C PRO A 173 10.32 -11.19 -9.83
N VAL A 174 10.88 -10.03 -10.13
CA VAL A 174 10.07 -8.80 -10.34
C VAL A 174 9.09 -8.95 -11.51
N GLU A 175 9.41 -9.75 -12.51
CA GLU A 175 8.55 -10.06 -13.67
C GLU A 175 7.28 -10.79 -13.22
N VAL A 176 7.41 -11.74 -12.30
CA VAL A 176 6.28 -12.47 -11.71
C VAL A 176 5.39 -11.53 -10.90
N LEU A 177 6.00 -10.72 -10.02
CA LEU A 177 5.25 -9.73 -9.25
C LEU A 177 4.50 -8.75 -10.16
N ALA A 178 5.17 -8.25 -11.21
CA ALA A 178 4.58 -7.32 -12.16
C ALA A 178 3.41 -7.95 -12.93
N ALA A 179 3.54 -9.21 -13.33
CA ALA A 179 2.48 -9.96 -14.01
C ALA A 179 1.26 -10.15 -13.09
N ASP A 180 1.47 -10.54 -11.84
CA ASP A 180 0.39 -10.77 -10.89
C ASP A 180 -0.31 -9.47 -10.47
N PHE A 181 0.43 -8.38 -10.27
CA PHE A 181 -0.17 -7.06 -10.06
C PHE A 181 -0.98 -6.60 -11.28
N SER A 182 -0.50 -6.90 -12.48
CA SER A 182 -1.22 -6.58 -13.72
C SER A 182 -2.53 -7.37 -13.82
N ARG A 183 -2.56 -8.63 -13.40
CA ARG A 183 -3.79 -9.44 -13.34
C ARG A 183 -4.81 -8.85 -12.40
N ILE A 184 -4.41 -8.44 -11.18
CA ILE A 184 -5.32 -7.79 -10.23
C ILE A 184 -5.94 -6.53 -10.85
N ARG A 185 -5.14 -5.71 -11.51
CA ARG A 185 -5.62 -4.48 -12.18
C ARG A 185 -6.54 -4.74 -13.38
N GLN A 186 -6.52 -5.94 -13.94
CA GLN A 186 -7.39 -6.34 -15.06
C GLN A 186 -8.73 -6.90 -14.61
N PHE A 187 -8.94 -7.16 -13.33
CA PHE A 187 -10.25 -7.59 -12.84
C PHE A 187 -11.33 -6.56 -13.18
N SER A 188 -12.52 -7.04 -13.56
CA SER A 188 -13.70 -6.18 -13.68
C SER A 188 -14.12 -5.65 -12.31
N ASP A 189 -14.91 -4.60 -12.27
CA ASP A 189 -15.43 -4.06 -11.01
C ASP A 189 -16.25 -5.10 -10.23
N ASP A 190 -17.01 -5.92 -10.91
CA ASP A 190 -17.78 -7.00 -10.28
C ASP A 190 -16.86 -8.08 -9.71
N THR A 191 -15.79 -8.42 -10.43
CA THR A 191 -14.78 -9.35 -9.94
C THR A 191 -14.08 -8.78 -8.70
N LEU A 192 -13.67 -7.51 -8.73
CA LEU A 192 -13.05 -6.86 -7.57
C LEU A 192 -13.98 -6.91 -6.34
N ARG A 193 -15.25 -6.58 -6.51
CA ARG A 193 -16.25 -6.65 -5.42
C ARG A 193 -16.39 -8.07 -4.87
N SER A 194 -16.49 -9.06 -5.76
CA SER A 194 -16.57 -10.48 -5.36
C SER A 194 -15.33 -10.91 -4.59
N LYS A 195 -14.13 -10.49 -5.02
CA LYS A 195 -12.86 -10.77 -4.30
C LYS A 195 -12.82 -10.07 -2.93
N MET A 196 -13.35 -8.85 -2.81
CA MET A 196 -13.46 -8.17 -1.52
C MET A 196 -14.43 -8.87 -0.57
N ASP A 197 -15.54 -9.45 -1.08
CA ASP A 197 -16.43 -10.31 -0.28
C ASP A 197 -15.70 -11.59 0.18
N GLY A 198 -14.87 -12.18 -0.68
CA GLY A 198 -13.98 -13.28 -0.33
C GLY A 198 -12.99 -12.89 0.78
N TYR A 199 -12.38 -11.72 0.66
CA TYR A 199 -11.48 -11.18 1.69
C TYR A 199 -12.18 -10.99 3.04
N ALA A 200 -13.40 -10.47 3.05
CA ALA A 200 -14.20 -10.37 4.28
C ALA A 200 -14.44 -11.72 4.94
N LYS A 201 -14.69 -12.78 4.16
CA LYS A 201 -14.85 -14.13 4.68
C LYS A 201 -13.57 -14.67 5.29
N ILE A 202 -12.41 -14.37 4.69
CA ILE A 202 -11.08 -14.71 5.25
C ILE A 202 -10.88 -14.01 6.59
N LEU A 203 -11.11 -12.70 6.67
CA LEU A 203 -11.01 -11.95 7.91
C LEU A 203 -11.94 -12.51 8.99
N ASN A 204 -13.18 -12.85 8.60
CA ASN A 204 -14.13 -13.44 9.52
C ASN A 204 -13.65 -14.79 10.08
N ARG A 205 -13.11 -15.66 9.23
CA ARG A 205 -12.53 -16.95 9.66
C ARG A 205 -11.38 -16.75 10.66
N ARG A 206 -10.46 -15.82 10.36
CA ARG A 206 -9.27 -15.55 11.21
C ARG A 206 -9.63 -14.98 12.58
N TYR A 207 -10.62 -14.10 12.65
CA TYR A 207 -10.91 -13.32 13.84
C TYR A 207 -12.13 -13.78 14.64
N ASN A 208 -12.97 -14.69 14.11
CA ASN A 208 -14.11 -15.26 14.85
C ASN A 208 -13.73 -16.39 15.82
N GLY A 209 -12.49 -16.89 15.78
CA GLY A 209 -12.04 -18.06 16.56
C GLY A 209 -11.75 -17.80 18.04
N ASP A 210 -10.98 -16.76 18.41
CA ASP A 210 -10.22 -16.79 19.66
C ASP A 210 -10.28 -15.57 20.60
N ARG A 211 -11.05 -14.51 20.32
CA ARG A 211 -11.06 -13.32 21.20
C ARG A 211 -12.48 -12.85 21.56
N PRO A 212 -12.92 -12.94 22.84
CA PRO A 212 -14.28 -12.60 23.26
C PRO A 212 -14.73 -11.18 22.86
N ASN A 213 -13.85 -10.19 22.97
CA ASN A 213 -14.15 -8.80 22.64
C ASN A 213 -13.94 -8.44 21.14
N GLY A 214 -13.16 -9.23 20.41
CA GLY A 214 -12.95 -9.07 18.97
C GLY A 214 -14.13 -9.59 18.14
N LYS A 215 -14.74 -10.70 18.58
CA LYS A 215 -15.87 -11.36 17.88
C LYS A 215 -17.05 -10.45 17.66
N GLN A 216 -17.54 -9.78 18.71
CA GLN A 216 -18.71 -8.91 18.60
C GLN A 216 -18.42 -7.67 17.74
N ARG A 217 -17.23 -7.12 17.84
CA ARG A 217 -16.83 -5.93 17.10
C ARG A 217 -16.69 -6.25 15.61
N LEU A 218 -15.98 -7.32 15.26
CA LEU A 218 -15.80 -7.74 13.88
C LEU A 218 -17.11 -8.21 13.25
N ALA A 219 -17.92 -9.04 13.96
CA ALA A 219 -19.23 -9.46 13.49
C ALA A 219 -20.14 -8.26 13.21
N LYS A 220 -20.12 -7.23 14.07
CA LYS A 220 -20.88 -5.98 13.86
C LYS A 220 -20.35 -5.19 12.66
N LEU A 221 -19.03 -5.16 12.45
CA LEU A 221 -18.42 -4.49 11.30
C LEU A 221 -18.74 -5.20 9.99
N LEU A 222 -18.69 -6.54 9.98
CA LEU A 222 -18.97 -7.36 8.80
C LEU A 222 -20.47 -7.47 8.50
N ALA A 223 -21.34 -7.35 9.51
CA ALA A 223 -22.79 -7.32 9.34
C ALA A 223 -23.30 -6.00 8.73
N ASP A 224 -22.49 -4.95 8.73
CA ASP A 224 -22.81 -3.68 8.07
C ASP A 224 -22.70 -3.87 6.55
N LYS A 225 -23.79 -4.36 5.93
CA LYS A 225 -23.88 -4.61 4.49
C LYS A 225 -23.48 -3.37 3.72
N GLY A 226 -22.42 -3.47 2.92
CA GLY A 226 -21.94 -2.36 2.09
C GLY A 226 -20.63 -1.74 2.52
N HIS A 227 -19.84 -2.41 3.36
CA HIS A 227 -18.52 -1.94 3.75
C HIS A 227 -17.57 -1.70 2.55
N TRP A 228 -17.78 -2.41 1.42
CA TRP A 228 -17.05 -2.16 0.17
C TRP A 228 -17.70 -1.11 -0.72
N SER A 229 -18.96 -0.76 -0.50
CA SER A 229 -19.73 0.14 -1.38
C SER A 229 -19.14 1.55 -1.47
N GLY A 230 -18.39 1.95 -0.44
CA GLY A 230 -17.68 3.23 -0.41
C GLY A 230 -16.25 3.18 -0.89
N MET A 231 -15.73 2.01 -1.30
CA MET A 231 -14.39 1.87 -1.85
C MET A 231 -14.38 2.18 -3.34
N THR A 232 -13.34 2.88 -3.77
CA THR A 232 -13.05 3.05 -5.19
C THR A 232 -12.43 1.78 -5.76
N ARG A 233 -12.39 1.69 -7.09
CA ARG A 233 -11.67 0.62 -7.79
C ARG A 233 -10.22 0.51 -7.30
N ASP A 234 -9.51 1.65 -7.27
CA ASP A 234 -8.10 1.69 -6.86
C ASP A 234 -7.90 1.25 -5.40
N GLU A 235 -8.84 1.57 -4.51
CA GLU A 235 -8.82 1.12 -3.12
C GLU A 235 -8.98 -0.41 -3.00
N MET A 236 -9.86 -1.02 -3.81
CA MET A 236 -10.04 -2.47 -3.84
C MET A 236 -8.82 -3.17 -4.43
N GLU A 237 -8.25 -2.65 -5.52
CA GLU A 237 -7.01 -3.17 -6.11
C GLU A 237 -5.85 -3.13 -5.09
N ALA A 238 -5.66 -2.01 -4.39
CA ALA A 238 -4.62 -1.86 -3.38
C ALA A 238 -4.77 -2.87 -2.23
N ALA A 239 -6.00 -3.08 -1.75
CA ALA A 239 -6.29 -4.07 -0.70
C ALA A 239 -5.93 -5.50 -1.15
N LEU A 240 -6.29 -5.88 -2.37
CA LEU A 240 -5.97 -7.21 -2.92
C LEU A 240 -4.47 -7.40 -3.17
N VAL A 241 -3.76 -6.35 -3.59
CA VAL A 241 -2.30 -6.37 -3.72
C VAL A 241 -1.62 -6.59 -2.36
N ILE A 242 -2.12 -5.98 -1.29
CA ILE A 242 -1.61 -6.21 0.07
C ILE A 242 -1.80 -7.67 0.46
N GLU A 243 -2.98 -8.26 0.22
CA GLU A 243 -3.23 -9.67 0.53
C GLU A 243 -2.32 -10.61 -0.28
N TYR A 244 -2.12 -10.33 -1.56
CA TYR A 244 -1.16 -11.05 -2.39
C TYR A 244 0.25 -10.97 -1.79
N MET A 245 0.72 -9.78 -1.44
CA MET A 245 2.06 -9.60 -0.86
C MET A 245 2.21 -10.30 0.49
N LYS A 246 1.17 -10.34 1.32
CA LYS A 246 1.18 -11.09 2.57
C LYS A 246 1.44 -12.58 2.35
N ALA A 247 0.81 -13.17 1.34
CA ALA A 247 1.06 -14.57 0.97
C ALA A 247 2.48 -14.79 0.45
N VAL A 248 2.95 -13.89 -0.42
CA VAL A 248 4.30 -13.94 -0.99
C VAL A 248 5.38 -13.95 0.11
N ILE A 249 5.23 -13.14 1.14
CA ILE A 249 6.21 -13.05 2.24
C ILE A 249 5.90 -13.97 3.43
N GLY A 250 4.94 -14.88 3.29
CA GLY A 250 4.61 -15.89 4.29
C GLY A 250 3.81 -15.40 5.50
N LYS A 251 3.22 -14.20 5.45
CA LYS A 251 2.33 -13.68 6.53
C LYS A 251 0.94 -14.31 6.51
N THR A 252 0.54 -14.86 5.38
CA THR A 252 -0.75 -15.52 5.15
C THR A 252 -0.51 -16.83 4.42
N PRO A 253 -1.26 -17.90 4.72
CA PRO A 253 -1.17 -19.14 3.94
C PRO A 253 -1.42 -18.89 2.47
N ALA A 254 -0.52 -19.34 1.61
CA ALA A 254 -0.63 -19.13 0.16
C ALA A 254 -1.95 -19.70 -0.41
N ALA A 255 -2.46 -20.79 0.17
CA ALA A 255 -3.72 -21.40 -0.24
C ALA A 255 -4.93 -20.46 -0.10
N GLU A 256 -4.98 -19.62 0.95
CA GLU A 256 -6.07 -18.65 1.14
C GLU A 256 -6.09 -17.60 0.02
N ILE A 257 -4.91 -17.18 -0.43
CA ILE A 257 -4.80 -16.18 -1.48
C ILE A 257 -4.97 -16.79 -2.87
N GLN A 258 -4.57 -18.03 -3.05
CA GLN A 258 -4.89 -18.80 -4.28
C GLN A 258 -6.40 -18.91 -4.46
N GLU A 259 -7.13 -19.28 -3.39
CA GLU A 259 -8.60 -19.30 -3.37
C GLU A 259 -9.17 -17.92 -3.66
N LEU A 260 -8.63 -16.88 -3.01
CA LEU A 260 -9.12 -15.51 -3.16
C LEU A 260 -8.90 -14.96 -4.57
N LEU A 261 -7.69 -15.07 -5.10
CA LEU A 261 -7.30 -14.44 -6.38
C LEU A 261 -7.42 -15.37 -7.58
N GLU A 262 -7.65 -16.68 -7.35
CA GLU A 262 -7.64 -17.72 -8.38
C GLU A 262 -6.31 -17.80 -9.15
N PHE A 263 -5.22 -17.40 -8.49
CA PHE A 263 -3.89 -17.51 -9.03
C PHE A 263 -3.28 -18.85 -8.67
N LYS A 264 -2.66 -19.51 -9.65
CA LYS A 264 -1.73 -20.60 -9.36
C LYS A 264 -0.47 -19.95 -8.80
N THR A 265 -0.28 -19.97 -7.49
CA THR A 265 1.01 -19.57 -6.92
C THR A 265 2.09 -20.48 -7.48
N VAL A 266 3.18 -19.91 -7.95
CA VAL A 266 4.36 -20.67 -8.34
C VAL A 266 4.76 -21.50 -7.12
N LYS A 267 4.65 -22.82 -7.22
CA LYS A 267 5.20 -23.72 -6.20
C LYS A 267 6.69 -23.42 -6.11
N GLN A 268 7.14 -23.07 -4.91
CA GLN A 268 8.56 -23.01 -4.59
C GLN A 268 9.22 -24.38 -4.78
#